data_6d31d0320690972d9ce9c42eadcac793
#
_entry.id   6d31d0320690972d9ce9c42eadcac793
#
_cell.length_a   1.000
_cell.length_b   1.000
_cell.length_c   1.000
_cell.angle_alpha   90.00
_cell.angle_beta   90.00
_cell.angle_gamma   90.00
#
_symmetry.space_group_name_H-M   'P 1'
#
loop_
_entity.id
_entity.type
_entity.pdbx_description
1 polymer ?
#
loop_
_entity_poly.entity_id
_entity_poly.type
_entity_poly.pdbx_seq_one_letter_code
_entity_poly.pdbx_strand_id
1 'polypeptide(L)'
;YHLLVKSRLWGPNENIALLRKELPINFSLAARQQAEMLLQRGQQELFEDSGRIDLTHLCPITIDGPTTLDFDDALTVEEKDGNYLVGIHISDVAHYVRPGDPLFLEAMNRGTSIYFPEGQIPMLPRHLSQGICSLIQDEVRAAFSFMILLSPEGEVLRVRILPSIIKVKRRLTYDEV
;
A
#
# COMPACT_ATOMS: atom_id res chain seq x y z
N TYR A 1 7.11 22.04 -29.17
CA TYR A 1 5.99 21.14 -28.95
C TYR A 1 5.39 20.67 -30.28
N HIS A 2 4.79 21.57 -31.10
CA HIS A 2 4.08 21.22 -32.35
C HIS A 2 4.93 20.44 -33.36
N LEU A 3 6.22 20.72 -33.48
CA LEU A 3 7.12 19.96 -34.36
C LEU A 3 7.30 18.52 -33.89
N LEU A 4 7.46 18.31 -32.58
CA LEU A 4 7.64 16.98 -31.99
C LEU A 4 6.35 16.14 -32.07
N VAL A 5 5.18 16.77 -31.94
CA VAL A 5 3.89 16.11 -32.16
C VAL A 5 3.69 15.76 -33.66
N LYS A 6 4.01 16.68 -34.56
CA LYS A 6 3.93 16.44 -36.02
C LYS A 6 4.89 15.33 -36.49
N SER A 7 6.08 15.25 -35.90
CA SER A 7 7.04 14.18 -36.19
C SER A 7 6.71 12.84 -35.49
N ARG A 8 5.61 12.77 -34.74
CA ARG A 8 5.19 11.62 -33.94
C ARG A 8 6.21 11.18 -32.87
N LEU A 9 7.12 12.04 -32.49
CA LEU A 9 8.04 11.82 -31.37
C LEU A 9 7.34 12.04 -30.03
N TRP A 10 6.34 12.91 -29.98
CA TRP A 10 5.51 13.19 -28.81
C TRP A 10 4.03 12.97 -29.10
N GLY A 11 3.29 12.60 -28.05
CA GLY A 11 1.84 12.58 -28.09
C GLY A 11 1.21 13.98 -28.10
N PRO A 12 -0.06 14.12 -28.51
CA PRO A 12 -0.74 15.43 -28.52
C PRO A 12 -0.97 16.02 -27.11
N ASN A 13 -0.92 15.17 -26.07
CA ASN A 13 -1.14 15.55 -24.66
C ASN A 13 0.09 15.23 -23.80
N GLU A 14 1.31 15.33 -24.36
CA GLU A 14 2.52 15.02 -23.63
C GLU A 14 2.73 15.95 -22.44
N ASN A 15 3.00 15.36 -21.26
CA ASN A 15 3.27 16.14 -20.05
C ASN A 15 4.72 16.66 -20.05
N ILE A 16 4.91 17.86 -20.60
CA ILE A 16 6.23 18.50 -20.75
C ILE A 16 6.91 18.72 -19.38
N ALA A 17 6.15 18.95 -18.32
CA ALA A 17 6.70 19.14 -16.98
C ALA A 17 7.41 17.88 -16.47
N LEU A 18 6.87 16.72 -16.72
CA LEU A 18 7.49 15.42 -16.39
C LEU A 18 8.77 15.20 -17.19
N LEU A 19 8.73 15.47 -18.52
CA LEU A 19 9.89 15.31 -19.39
C LEU A 19 11.06 16.23 -18.98
N ARG A 20 10.77 17.45 -18.53
CA ARG A 20 11.78 18.43 -18.08
C ARG A 20 12.40 18.09 -16.72
N LYS A 21 11.73 17.34 -15.88
CA LYS A 21 12.19 16.99 -14.52
C LYS A 21 13.10 15.77 -14.47
N GLU A 22 13.31 15.09 -15.61
CA GLU A 22 14.14 13.87 -15.70
C GLU A 22 13.79 12.83 -14.61
N LEU A 23 12.50 12.70 -14.33
CA LEU A 23 12.01 11.79 -13.29
C LEU A 23 12.31 10.34 -13.66
N PRO A 24 12.69 9.50 -12.70
CA PRO A 24 13.01 8.09 -12.93
C PRO A 24 11.72 7.29 -13.20
N ILE A 25 11.30 7.23 -14.47
CA ILE A 25 10.07 6.51 -14.88
C ILE A 25 10.27 4.99 -14.78
N ASN A 26 11.44 4.50 -15.17
CA ASN A 26 11.75 3.07 -15.18
C ASN A 26 12.49 2.64 -13.91
N PHE A 27 12.21 1.44 -13.45
CA PHE A 27 12.96 0.78 -12.37
C PHE A 27 14.23 0.13 -12.92
N SER A 28 15.28 0.09 -12.11
CA SER A 28 16.50 -0.65 -12.42
C SER A 28 16.22 -2.15 -12.62
N LEU A 29 17.10 -2.84 -13.35
CA LEU A 29 16.97 -4.27 -13.58
C LEU A 29 16.97 -5.05 -12.24
N ALA A 30 17.84 -4.67 -11.30
CA ALA A 30 17.94 -5.31 -9.99
C ALA A 30 16.65 -5.16 -9.17
N ALA A 31 16.05 -3.95 -9.15
CA ALA A 31 14.78 -3.72 -8.45
C ALA A 31 13.63 -4.52 -9.08
N ARG A 32 13.57 -4.62 -10.41
CA ARG A 32 12.56 -5.43 -11.11
C ARG A 32 12.71 -6.92 -10.81
N GLN A 33 13.93 -7.45 -10.85
CA GLN A 33 14.21 -8.86 -10.54
C GLN A 33 13.84 -9.21 -9.09
N GLN A 34 14.18 -8.33 -8.13
CA GLN A 34 13.79 -8.53 -6.74
C GLN A 34 12.26 -8.51 -6.59
N ALA A 35 11.56 -7.59 -7.25
CA ALA A 35 10.12 -7.53 -7.22
C ALA A 35 9.46 -8.82 -7.77
N GLU A 36 9.97 -9.37 -8.87
CA GLU A 36 9.51 -10.64 -9.41
C GLU A 36 9.72 -11.81 -8.44
N MET A 37 10.87 -11.87 -7.76
CA MET A 37 11.14 -12.90 -6.75
C MET A 37 10.17 -12.80 -5.56
N LEU A 38 9.83 -11.59 -5.11
CA LEU A 38 8.88 -11.39 -4.02
C LEU A 38 7.46 -11.85 -4.38
N LEU A 39 7.04 -11.66 -5.63
CA LEU A 39 5.74 -12.13 -6.10
C LEU A 39 5.63 -13.67 -6.15
N GLN A 40 6.74 -14.36 -6.31
CA GLN A 40 6.79 -15.83 -6.32
C GLN A 40 6.72 -16.43 -4.91
N ARG A 41 6.99 -15.61 -3.87
CA ARG A 41 6.82 -16.04 -2.47
C ARG A 41 5.33 -16.12 -2.16
N GLY A 42 4.90 -17.28 -1.69
CA GLY A 42 3.50 -17.47 -1.35
C GLY A 42 3.12 -16.71 -0.08
N GLN A 43 1.83 -16.36 0.05
CA GLN A 43 1.27 -15.74 1.27
C GLN A 43 1.34 -16.67 2.50
N GLN A 44 1.57 -17.96 2.31
CA GLN A 44 1.70 -18.93 3.39
C GLN A 44 2.86 -18.61 4.34
N GLU A 45 3.97 -18.04 3.83
CA GLU A 45 5.10 -17.61 4.66
C GLU A 45 4.70 -16.60 5.76
N LEU A 46 3.60 -15.83 5.57
CA LEU A 46 3.12 -14.90 6.57
C LEU A 46 2.66 -15.61 7.86
N PHE A 47 2.02 -16.77 7.74
CA PHE A 47 1.54 -17.55 8.88
C PHE A 47 2.65 -18.34 9.58
N GLU A 48 3.80 -18.51 8.93
CA GLU A 48 4.99 -19.14 9.52
C GLU A 48 5.80 -18.15 10.37
N ASP A 49 5.58 -16.83 10.18
CA ASP A 49 6.22 -15.79 10.97
C ASP A 49 5.59 -15.69 12.38
N SER A 50 6.21 -16.33 13.36
CA SER A 50 5.75 -16.35 14.76
C SER A 50 5.71 -14.97 15.43
N GLY A 51 6.31 -13.94 14.81
CA GLY A 51 6.25 -12.56 15.28
C GLY A 51 4.95 -11.84 14.90
N ARG A 52 4.12 -12.42 14.01
CA ARG A 52 2.86 -11.82 13.55
C ARG A 52 1.65 -12.40 14.27
N ILE A 53 0.69 -11.55 14.56
CA ILE A 53 -0.59 -11.98 15.13
C ILE A 53 -1.61 -12.13 14.00
N ASP A 54 -2.27 -13.30 13.95
CA ASP A 54 -3.35 -13.53 13.00
C ASP A 54 -4.61 -12.76 13.43
N LEU A 55 -4.96 -11.74 12.66
CA LEU A 55 -6.16 -10.93 12.81
C LEU A 55 -7.13 -11.11 11.61
N THR A 56 -7.02 -12.20 10.85
CA THR A 56 -7.88 -12.47 9.69
C THR A 56 -9.35 -12.71 10.06
N HIS A 57 -9.63 -13.00 11.35
CA HIS A 57 -10.96 -13.12 11.90
C HIS A 57 -11.70 -11.77 12.03
N LEU A 58 -10.99 -10.65 12.09
CA LEU A 58 -11.57 -9.31 12.11
C LEU A 58 -12.23 -8.97 10.75
N CYS A 59 -12.98 -7.88 10.74
CA CYS A 59 -13.66 -7.38 9.54
C CYS A 59 -13.08 -6.02 9.09
N PRO A 60 -11.81 -5.96 8.62
CA PRO A 60 -11.24 -4.72 8.14
C PRO A 60 -11.94 -4.23 6.87
N ILE A 61 -12.11 -2.92 6.79
CA ILE A 61 -12.59 -2.21 5.59
C ILE A 61 -11.54 -1.22 5.13
N THR A 62 -11.41 -1.02 3.81
CA THR A 62 -10.66 0.10 3.22
C THR A 62 -11.63 1.15 2.71
N ILE A 63 -11.27 2.44 2.75
CA ILE A 63 -12.09 3.58 2.31
C ILE A 63 -11.22 4.49 1.44
N ASP A 64 -11.42 4.45 0.13
CA ASP A 64 -10.54 5.10 -0.83
C ASP A 64 -11.32 5.70 -2.00
N GLY A 65 -10.61 6.39 -2.90
CA GLY A 65 -11.18 6.84 -4.17
C GLY A 65 -11.57 5.67 -5.09
N PRO A 66 -12.52 5.86 -6.00
CA PRO A 66 -13.03 4.79 -6.86
C PRO A 66 -11.96 4.18 -7.78
N THR A 67 -10.90 4.92 -8.09
CA THR A 67 -9.81 4.51 -8.98
C THR A 67 -8.54 4.06 -8.24
N THR A 68 -8.52 4.10 -6.90
CA THR A 68 -7.39 3.66 -6.08
C THR A 68 -7.16 2.16 -6.23
N LEU A 69 -5.90 1.75 -6.36
CA LEU A 69 -5.45 0.36 -6.46
C LEU A 69 -4.41 0.00 -5.41
N ASP A 70 -3.81 0.99 -4.76
CA ASP A 70 -2.79 0.92 -3.74
C ASP A 70 -3.42 1.28 -2.38
N PHE A 71 -4.03 0.28 -1.73
CA PHE A 71 -4.69 0.44 -0.44
C PHE A 71 -3.66 0.29 0.67
N ASP A 72 -3.33 1.41 1.32
CA ASP A 72 -2.27 1.45 2.33
C ASP A 72 -2.81 1.21 3.74
N ASP A 73 -4.07 1.52 4.00
CA ASP A 73 -4.71 1.41 5.31
C ASP A 73 -6.08 0.74 5.27
N ALA A 74 -6.44 0.12 6.40
CA ALA A 74 -7.74 -0.46 6.64
C ALA A 74 -8.14 -0.24 8.10
N LEU A 75 -9.45 -0.22 8.36
CA LEU A 75 -10.03 0.07 9.66
C LEU A 75 -10.90 -1.09 10.15
N THR A 76 -10.85 -1.35 11.45
CA THR A 76 -11.83 -2.18 12.16
C THR A 76 -12.39 -1.44 13.35
N VAL A 77 -13.67 -1.67 13.66
CA VAL A 77 -14.29 -1.21 14.90
C VAL A 77 -15.13 -2.34 15.46
N GLU A 78 -14.89 -2.68 16.71
CA GLU A 78 -15.64 -3.70 17.45
C GLU A 78 -16.04 -3.14 18.82
N GLU A 79 -17.27 -3.41 19.26
CA GLU A 79 -17.67 -3.16 20.64
C GLU A 79 -17.12 -4.28 21.53
N LYS A 80 -16.46 -3.91 22.62
CA LYS A 80 -15.85 -4.84 23.57
C LYS A 80 -16.02 -4.36 25.00
N ASP A 81 -16.78 -5.10 25.78
CA ASP A 81 -17.01 -4.82 27.20
C ASP A 81 -17.49 -3.38 27.48
N GLY A 82 -18.39 -2.87 26.62
CA GLY A 82 -18.92 -1.50 26.69
C GLY A 82 -17.94 -0.41 26.22
N ASN A 83 -16.82 -0.78 25.64
CA ASN A 83 -15.83 0.10 25.02
C ASN A 83 -15.73 -0.20 23.51
N TYR A 84 -14.97 0.60 22.77
CA TYR A 84 -14.73 0.40 21.35
C TYR A 84 -13.27 0.00 21.10
N LEU A 85 -13.06 -1.17 20.50
CA LEU A 85 -11.77 -1.59 20.00
C LEU A 85 -11.63 -1.15 18.54
N VAL A 86 -10.85 -0.11 18.30
CA VAL A 86 -10.55 0.41 16.96
C VAL A 86 -9.21 -0.17 16.50
N GLY A 87 -9.20 -0.78 15.33
CA GLY A 87 -7.99 -1.21 14.65
C GLY A 87 -7.69 -0.30 13.45
N ILE A 88 -6.46 0.22 13.40
CA ILE A 88 -5.90 0.89 12.22
C ILE A 88 -4.80 -0.04 11.71
N HIS A 89 -4.97 -0.54 10.51
CA HIS A 89 -4.08 -1.53 9.90
C HIS A 89 -3.38 -0.90 8.73
N ILE A 90 -2.06 -0.75 8.81
CA ILE A 90 -1.22 -0.18 7.75
C ILE A 90 -0.48 -1.30 7.06
N SER A 91 -0.44 -1.29 5.74
CA SER A 91 0.31 -2.26 4.94
C SER A 91 1.78 -2.33 5.38
N ASP A 92 2.28 -3.52 5.68
CA ASP A 92 3.67 -3.72 6.10
C ASP A 92 4.59 -3.90 4.89
N VAL A 93 4.89 -2.80 4.20
CA VAL A 93 5.82 -2.79 3.08
C VAL A 93 7.23 -3.23 3.51
N ALA A 94 7.63 -2.96 4.77
CA ALA A 94 8.96 -3.33 5.28
C ALA A 94 9.15 -4.84 5.44
N HIS A 95 8.07 -5.62 5.45
CA HIS A 95 8.13 -7.08 5.39
C HIS A 95 8.78 -7.56 4.07
N TYR A 96 8.50 -6.86 2.98
CA TYR A 96 8.94 -7.21 1.62
C TYR A 96 10.19 -6.44 1.19
N VAL A 97 10.29 -5.15 1.52
CA VAL A 97 11.34 -4.23 1.08
C VAL A 97 12.24 -3.88 2.27
N ARG A 98 13.41 -4.50 2.35
CA ARG A 98 14.31 -4.36 3.50
C ARG A 98 15.41 -3.34 3.24
N PRO A 99 15.90 -2.64 4.28
CA PRO A 99 17.04 -1.73 4.15
C PRO A 99 18.24 -2.41 3.46
N GLY A 100 18.78 -1.72 2.45
CA GLY A 100 19.91 -2.20 1.64
C GLY A 100 19.53 -3.00 0.39
N ASP A 101 18.27 -3.42 0.27
CA ASP A 101 17.79 -4.11 -0.92
C ASP A 101 17.75 -3.18 -2.15
N PRO A 102 17.87 -3.71 -3.39
CA PRO A 102 17.72 -2.92 -4.61
C PRO A 102 16.41 -2.13 -4.68
N LEU A 103 15.28 -2.72 -4.23
CA LEU A 103 13.98 -2.04 -4.14
C LEU A 103 14.01 -0.91 -3.11
N PHE A 104 14.64 -1.12 -1.95
CA PHE A 104 14.77 -0.10 -0.92
C PHE A 104 15.59 1.11 -1.42
N LEU A 105 16.75 0.84 -2.04
CA LEU A 105 17.61 1.90 -2.58
C LEU A 105 16.92 2.68 -3.69
N GLU A 106 16.17 2.00 -4.55
CA GLU A 106 15.38 2.63 -5.60
C GLU A 106 14.26 3.50 -5.00
N ALA A 107 13.52 2.98 -4.00
CA ALA A 107 12.46 3.71 -3.31
C ALA A 107 13.00 4.94 -2.57
N MET A 108 14.15 4.84 -1.92
CA MET A 108 14.84 5.97 -1.27
C MET A 108 15.20 7.07 -2.27
N ASN A 109 15.70 6.70 -3.45
CA ASN A 109 16.04 7.67 -4.50
C ASN A 109 14.80 8.37 -5.08
N ARG A 110 13.64 7.68 -5.14
CA ARG A 110 12.38 8.24 -5.61
C ARG A 110 11.71 9.11 -4.54
N GLY A 111 11.79 8.71 -3.28
CA GLY A 111 11.28 9.41 -2.11
C GLY A 111 9.76 9.40 -1.96
N THR A 112 9.01 9.30 -3.04
CA THR A 112 7.53 9.29 -3.06
C THR A 112 6.99 8.73 -4.38
N SER A 113 5.72 8.33 -4.37
CA SER A 113 4.94 8.18 -5.61
C SER A 113 4.43 9.55 -6.07
N ILE A 114 4.43 9.79 -7.37
CA ILE A 114 3.97 11.05 -7.98
C ILE A 114 2.71 10.76 -8.78
N TYR A 115 1.61 11.41 -8.41
CA TYR A 115 0.30 11.27 -9.08
C TYR A 115 0.04 12.49 -9.96
N PHE A 116 -0.49 12.28 -11.15
CA PHE A 116 -0.88 13.31 -12.10
C PHE A 116 -2.09 12.83 -12.92
N PRO A 117 -2.82 13.74 -13.61
CA PRO A 117 -4.09 13.36 -14.26
C PRO A 117 -3.99 12.21 -15.25
N GLU A 118 -2.86 12.08 -15.96
CA GLU A 118 -2.66 11.05 -16.99
C GLU A 118 -2.10 9.72 -16.42
N GLY A 119 -1.69 9.68 -15.12
CA GLY A 119 -1.11 8.48 -14.52
C GLY A 119 -0.31 8.73 -13.26
N GLN A 120 0.63 7.82 -12.99
CA GLN A 120 1.52 7.93 -11.84
C GLN A 120 2.93 7.41 -12.14
N ILE A 121 3.92 7.97 -11.43
CA ILE A 121 5.27 7.42 -11.30
C ILE A 121 5.36 6.84 -9.88
N PRO A 122 5.26 5.52 -9.71
CA PRO A 122 5.19 4.92 -8.38
C PRO A 122 6.58 4.85 -7.74
N MET A 123 6.62 4.92 -6.40
CA MET A 123 7.84 4.72 -5.61
C MET A 123 8.34 3.28 -5.66
N LEU A 124 7.43 2.32 -5.71
CA LEU A 124 7.69 0.88 -5.89
C LEU A 124 7.06 0.37 -7.19
N PRO A 125 7.57 -0.73 -7.79
CA PRO A 125 6.92 -1.36 -8.93
C PRO A 125 5.43 -1.63 -8.67
N ARG A 126 4.57 -1.34 -9.65
CA ARG A 126 3.11 -1.42 -9.49
C ARG A 126 2.60 -2.76 -8.99
N HIS A 127 3.17 -3.86 -9.44
CA HIS A 127 2.79 -5.21 -8.98
C HIS A 127 3.15 -5.48 -7.52
N LEU A 128 4.01 -4.65 -6.89
CA LEU A 128 4.19 -4.62 -5.44
C LEU A 128 3.18 -3.66 -4.79
N SER A 129 3.21 -2.37 -5.15
CA SER A 129 2.38 -1.34 -4.51
C SER A 129 0.89 -1.56 -4.70
N GLN A 130 0.46 -2.08 -5.85
CA GLN A 130 -0.94 -2.40 -6.16
C GLN A 130 -1.25 -3.90 -6.03
N GLY A 131 -0.30 -4.69 -5.54
CA GLY A 131 -0.39 -6.14 -5.39
C GLY A 131 -0.14 -6.59 -3.95
N ILE A 132 1.03 -7.19 -3.70
CA ILE A 132 1.33 -7.81 -2.40
C ILE A 132 1.42 -6.82 -1.24
N CYS A 133 1.75 -5.56 -1.51
CA CYS A 133 1.77 -4.47 -0.52
C CYS A 133 0.43 -3.74 -0.41
N SER A 134 -0.57 -4.04 -1.23
CA SER A 134 -1.88 -3.41 -1.18
C SER A 134 -2.87 -4.25 -0.37
N LEU A 135 -3.65 -3.62 0.51
CA LEU A 135 -4.66 -4.27 1.35
C LEU A 135 -5.93 -4.59 0.53
N ILE A 136 -5.77 -5.43 -0.48
CA ILE A 136 -6.83 -5.81 -1.42
C ILE A 136 -7.90 -6.65 -0.71
N GLN A 137 -9.16 -6.38 -1.03
CA GLN A 137 -10.30 -7.13 -0.50
C GLN A 137 -10.15 -8.64 -0.78
N ASP A 138 -10.48 -9.45 0.23
CA ASP A 138 -10.43 -10.92 0.24
C ASP A 138 -9.03 -11.53 0.15
N GLU A 139 -7.98 -10.71 0.13
CA GLU A 139 -6.59 -11.15 0.12
C GLU A 139 -5.96 -11.06 1.52
N VAL A 140 -5.12 -12.04 1.85
CA VAL A 140 -4.33 -12.02 3.09
C VAL A 140 -3.11 -11.15 2.90
N ARG A 141 -2.84 -10.25 3.86
CA ARG A 141 -1.74 -9.28 3.78
C ARG A 141 -1.02 -9.11 5.11
N ALA A 142 0.29 -8.84 5.01
CA ALA A 142 1.08 -8.36 6.15
C ALA A 142 0.68 -6.92 6.48
N ALA A 143 0.48 -6.63 7.76
CA ALA A 143 0.16 -5.30 8.23
C ALA A 143 0.84 -5.00 9.57
N PHE A 144 0.98 -3.71 9.88
CA PHE A 144 1.15 -3.20 11.24
C PHE A 144 -0.21 -2.72 11.74
N SER A 145 -0.66 -3.30 12.85
CA SER A 145 -1.96 -2.97 13.44
C SER A 145 -1.80 -2.15 14.70
N PHE A 146 -2.44 -0.99 14.71
CA PHE A 146 -2.62 -0.14 15.88
C PHE A 146 -3.99 -0.48 16.47
N MET A 147 -4.00 -1.27 17.55
CA MET A 147 -5.23 -1.68 18.24
C MET A 147 -5.46 -0.73 19.41
N ILE A 148 -6.49 0.10 19.32
CA ILE A 148 -6.79 1.21 20.24
C ILE A 148 -8.10 0.90 20.95
N LEU A 149 -8.07 0.77 22.27
CA LEU A 149 -9.26 0.67 23.09
C LEU A 149 -9.71 2.06 23.52
N LEU A 150 -10.93 2.42 23.15
CA LEU A 150 -11.57 3.69 23.47
C LEU A 150 -12.72 3.50 24.47
N SER A 151 -12.87 4.44 25.40
CA SER A 151 -14.11 4.54 26.20
C SER A 151 -15.30 4.95 25.34
N PRO A 152 -16.56 4.84 25.83
CA PRO A 152 -17.73 5.35 25.13
C PRO A 152 -17.65 6.85 24.84
N GLU A 153 -16.91 7.62 25.65
CA GLU A 153 -16.67 9.06 25.48
C GLU A 153 -15.55 9.38 24.49
N GLY A 154 -14.87 8.34 23.96
CA GLY A 154 -13.77 8.48 22.99
C GLY A 154 -12.39 8.67 23.63
N GLU A 155 -12.23 8.45 24.94
CA GLU A 155 -10.93 8.51 25.59
C GLU A 155 -10.09 7.26 25.28
N VAL A 156 -8.80 7.46 25.01
CA VAL A 156 -7.86 6.36 24.74
C VAL A 156 -7.50 5.65 26.05
N LEU A 157 -7.99 4.43 26.23
CA LEU A 157 -7.72 3.60 27.39
C LEU A 157 -6.45 2.74 27.24
N ARG A 158 -6.20 2.25 26.01
CA ARG A 158 -5.04 1.39 25.71
C ARG A 158 -4.68 1.46 24.24
N VAL A 159 -3.38 1.40 23.93
CA VAL A 159 -2.86 1.23 22.57
C VAL A 159 -1.92 0.04 22.54
N ARG A 160 -2.02 -0.78 21.51
CA ARG A 160 -1.06 -1.85 21.18
C ARG A 160 -0.70 -1.71 19.71
N ILE A 161 0.61 -1.78 19.42
CA ILE A 161 1.14 -1.79 18.06
C ILE A 161 1.78 -3.15 17.84
N LEU A 162 1.41 -3.84 16.77
CA LEU A 162 1.89 -5.19 16.53
C LEU A 162 1.95 -5.52 15.04
N PRO A 163 2.95 -6.30 14.61
CA PRO A 163 2.94 -6.94 13.30
C PRO A 163 1.76 -7.91 13.24
N SER A 164 1.04 -7.90 12.15
CA SER A 164 -0.19 -8.69 12.01
C SER A 164 -0.36 -9.26 10.61
N ILE A 165 -1.31 -10.18 10.52
CA ILE A 165 -1.85 -10.70 9.27
C ILE A 165 -3.32 -10.33 9.26
N ILE A 166 -3.77 -9.65 8.21
CA ILE A 166 -5.17 -9.25 8.05
C ILE A 166 -5.75 -9.74 6.72
N LYS A 167 -7.06 -9.77 6.65
CA LYS A 167 -7.80 -10.01 5.41
C LYS A 167 -8.93 -9.00 5.31
N VAL A 168 -8.80 -8.02 4.42
CA VAL A 168 -9.84 -7.00 4.20
C VAL A 168 -11.13 -7.66 3.74
N LYS A 169 -12.23 -7.35 4.40
CA LYS A 169 -13.54 -7.92 4.11
C LYS A 169 -14.36 -7.09 3.13
N ARG A 170 -14.15 -5.78 3.11
CA ARG A 170 -14.88 -4.90 2.22
C ARG A 170 -14.04 -3.69 1.81
N ARG A 171 -14.02 -3.40 0.52
CA ARG A 171 -13.56 -2.13 -0.02
C ARG A 171 -14.75 -1.20 -0.14
N LEU A 172 -14.61 0.02 0.37
CA LEU A 172 -15.57 1.10 0.23
C LEU A 172 -14.94 2.27 -0.50
N THR A 173 -15.78 3.07 -1.13
CA THR A 173 -15.39 4.38 -1.67
C THR A 173 -15.87 5.49 -0.73
N TYR A 174 -15.30 6.71 -0.86
CA TYR A 174 -15.74 7.86 -0.07
C TYR A 174 -17.24 8.20 -0.25
N ASP A 175 -17.83 7.83 -1.39
CA ASP A 175 -19.26 8.06 -1.68
C ASP A 175 -20.16 7.00 -1.03
N GLU A 176 -19.61 5.89 -0.53
CA GLU A 176 -20.36 4.79 0.10
C GLU A 176 -20.36 4.86 1.63
N VAL A 177 -19.61 5.79 2.21
CA VAL A 177 -19.49 6.03 3.66
C VAL A 177 -20.24 7.32 4.01
#